data_78f1e22590b7030483b2959b043a6f66
#
_entry.id   78f1e22590b7030483b2959b043a6f66
#
_cell.length_a   1.000
_cell.length_b   1.000
_cell.length_c   1.000
_cell.angle_alpha   90.00
_cell.angle_beta   90.00
_cell.angle_gamma   90.00
#
_symmetry.space_group_name_H-M   'P 1'
#
loop_
_entity.id
_entity.type
_entity.pdbx_description
1 polymer ?
#
loop_
_entity_poly.entity_id
_entity_poly.type
_entity_poly.pdbx_seq_one_letter_code
_entity_poly.pdbx_strand_id
1 'polypeptide(L)'
;SIIQFKKSLEGLSLKCIALQHSLADASVLKMYDGVISVYDSAEQIKETFESMVQTSSEKEERQEPLTEREKEIIIGVVKGMTNKQIAEKLCLSAHTVITHRRNIAGKLQIHSPAGLTIYAIVNKFVDINDIKDSIYSREE
;
A
#
# COMPACT_ATOMS: atom_id res chain seq x y z
N SER A 1 -3.46 28.60 -2.46
CA SER A 1 -4.76 28.12 -1.93
C SER A 1 -4.62 26.67 -1.52
N ILE A 2 -5.34 26.22 -0.48
CA ILE A 2 -5.34 24.82 0.00
C ILE A 2 -5.73 23.84 -1.11
N ILE A 3 -6.60 24.25 -2.02
CA ILE A 3 -7.02 23.44 -3.18
C ILE A 3 -5.84 23.17 -4.11
N GLN A 4 -5.02 24.18 -4.40
CA GLN A 4 -3.81 24.03 -5.22
C GLN A 4 -2.76 23.18 -4.52
N PHE A 5 -2.62 23.34 -3.20
CA PHE A 5 -1.72 22.53 -2.39
C PHE A 5 -2.12 21.06 -2.39
N LYS A 6 -3.41 20.75 -2.15
CA LYS A 6 -3.92 19.37 -2.23
C LYS A 6 -3.74 18.77 -3.63
N LYS A 7 -3.90 19.57 -4.68
CA LYS A 7 -3.71 19.15 -6.08
C LYS A 7 -2.25 18.82 -6.42
N SER A 8 -1.30 19.58 -5.86
CA SER A 8 0.13 19.29 -6.04
C SER A 8 0.61 18.05 -5.29
N LEU A 9 -0.20 17.52 -4.39
CA LEU A 9 0.08 16.32 -3.59
C LEU A 9 -0.78 15.12 -4.04
N GLU A 10 -1.40 15.19 -5.22
CA GLU A 10 -2.11 14.06 -5.82
C GLU A 10 -1.18 12.85 -5.95
N GLY A 11 -1.52 11.76 -5.27
CA GLY A 11 -0.70 10.55 -5.16
C GLY A 11 -0.10 10.31 -3.77
N LEU A 12 -0.17 11.27 -2.86
CA LEU A 12 0.20 11.10 -1.46
C LEU A 12 -1.08 11.08 -0.60
N SER A 13 -1.22 10.07 0.25
CA SER A 13 -2.34 9.95 1.19
C SER A 13 -2.15 10.89 2.39
N LEU A 14 -2.18 12.21 2.13
CA LEU A 14 -2.01 13.22 3.16
C LEU A 14 -3.35 13.75 3.64
N LYS A 15 -3.49 13.90 4.95
CA LYS A 15 -4.62 14.55 5.60
C LYS A 15 -4.25 15.97 6.00
N CYS A 16 -5.11 16.93 5.69
CA CYS A 16 -4.90 18.33 6.05
C CYS A 16 -5.84 18.72 7.18
N ILE A 17 -5.27 19.21 8.28
CA ILE A 17 -6.01 19.70 9.44
C ILE A 17 -5.94 21.22 9.48
N ALA A 18 -7.07 21.88 9.66
CA ALA A 18 -7.11 23.31 9.94
C ALA A 18 -7.01 23.57 11.45
N LEU A 19 -6.09 24.43 11.85
CA LEU A 19 -6.04 24.97 13.19
C LEU A 19 -6.80 26.30 13.24
N GLN A 20 -7.94 26.30 13.90
CA GLN A 20 -8.82 27.45 14.00
C GLN A 20 -8.56 28.21 15.30
N HIS A 21 -8.11 29.44 15.20
CA HIS A 21 -7.91 30.35 16.35
C HIS A 21 -8.91 31.52 16.37
N SER A 22 -9.69 31.70 15.32
CA SER A 22 -10.70 32.75 15.18
C SER A 22 -11.88 32.24 14.36
N LEU A 23 -12.97 33.02 14.29
CA LEU A 23 -14.10 32.69 13.45
C LEU A 23 -13.68 32.64 11.99
N ALA A 24 -13.84 31.48 11.37
CA ALA A 24 -13.61 31.25 9.96
C ALA A 24 -14.89 30.81 9.26
N ASP A 25 -15.00 31.12 7.98
CA ASP A 25 -16.15 30.71 7.19
C ASP A 25 -16.23 29.19 7.11
N ALA A 26 -17.40 28.63 7.38
CA ALA A 26 -17.65 27.18 7.36
C ALA A 26 -17.34 26.56 5.98
N SER A 27 -17.44 27.32 4.90
CA SER A 27 -17.11 26.86 3.54
C SER A 27 -15.62 26.62 3.37
N VAL A 28 -14.78 27.42 4.01
CA VAL A 28 -13.32 27.27 4.00
C VAL A 28 -12.90 26.05 4.84
N LEU A 29 -13.53 25.86 6.00
CA LEU A 29 -13.22 24.75 6.91
C LEU A 29 -13.58 23.38 6.30
N LYS A 30 -14.59 23.30 5.45
CA LYS A 30 -14.97 22.07 4.73
C LYS A 30 -13.91 21.57 3.73
N MET A 31 -12.94 22.39 3.37
CA MET A 31 -11.84 22.01 2.49
C MET A 31 -10.75 21.17 3.18
N TYR A 32 -10.77 21.13 4.50
CA TYR A 32 -9.82 20.36 5.31
C TYR A 32 -10.43 19.03 5.74
N ASP A 33 -9.59 18.05 5.99
CA ASP A 33 -10.01 16.72 6.44
C ASP A 33 -10.40 16.70 7.92
N GLY A 34 -9.92 17.66 8.70
CA GLY A 34 -10.29 17.88 10.08
C GLY A 34 -10.07 19.33 10.49
N VAL A 35 -10.75 19.76 11.53
CA VAL A 35 -10.63 21.10 12.10
C VAL A 35 -10.38 20.97 13.60
N ILE A 36 -9.36 21.62 14.10
CA ILE A 36 -9.03 21.73 15.53
C ILE A 36 -9.10 23.20 15.92
N SER A 37 -9.90 23.52 16.95
CA SER A 37 -9.94 24.85 17.52
C SER A 37 -8.96 24.98 18.69
N VAL A 38 -8.41 26.16 18.88
CA VAL A 38 -7.62 26.46 20.08
C VAL A 38 -8.43 26.40 21.38
N TYR A 39 -9.76 26.36 21.27
CA TYR A 39 -10.68 26.23 22.39
C TYR A 39 -11.14 24.79 22.64
N ASP A 40 -10.72 23.84 21.79
CA ASP A 40 -11.06 22.43 21.96
C ASP A 40 -10.33 21.85 23.16
N SER A 41 -11.00 20.96 23.87
CA SER A 41 -10.38 20.17 24.93
C SER A 41 -9.40 19.14 24.36
N ALA A 42 -8.48 18.67 25.21
CA ALA A 42 -7.54 17.61 24.82
C ALA A 42 -8.27 16.35 24.30
N GLU A 43 -9.44 16.03 24.88
CA GLU A 43 -10.27 14.90 24.46
C GLU A 43 -10.85 15.11 23.05
N GLN A 44 -11.36 16.31 22.76
CA GLN A 44 -11.88 16.66 21.44
C GLN A 44 -10.79 16.64 20.36
N ILE A 45 -9.59 17.14 20.68
CA ILE A 45 -8.43 17.06 19.79
C ILE A 45 -8.07 15.59 19.51
N LYS A 46 -8.04 14.76 20.54
CA LYS A 46 -7.76 13.33 20.44
C LYS A 46 -8.81 12.62 19.55
N GLU A 47 -10.09 12.86 19.77
CA GLU A 47 -11.17 12.29 18.96
C GLU A 47 -11.05 12.69 17.47
N THR A 48 -10.70 13.94 17.20
CA THR A 48 -10.48 14.41 15.82
C THR A 48 -9.33 13.65 15.15
N PHE A 49 -8.21 13.45 15.85
CA PHE A 49 -7.10 12.66 15.35
C PHE A 49 -7.46 11.19 15.17
N GLU A 50 -8.10 10.57 16.15
CA GLU A 50 -8.50 9.15 16.08
C GLU A 50 -9.47 8.88 14.94
N SER A 51 -10.46 9.76 14.71
CA SER A 51 -11.38 9.63 13.58
C SER A 51 -10.68 9.76 12.23
N MET A 52 -9.63 10.57 12.15
CA MET A 52 -8.84 10.72 10.93
C MET A 52 -7.91 9.54 10.68
N VAL A 53 -7.32 8.97 11.73
CA VAL A 53 -6.47 7.77 11.67
C VAL A 53 -7.32 6.55 11.30
N GLN A 54 -8.50 6.39 11.90
CA GLN A 54 -9.43 5.31 11.56
C GLN A 54 -9.87 5.34 10.10
N THR A 55 -10.20 6.52 9.54
CA THR A 55 -10.49 6.65 8.11
C THR A 55 -9.29 6.36 7.21
N SER A 56 -8.08 6.49 7.70
CA SER A 56 -6.87 6.06 6.99
C SER A 56 -6.68 4.54 7.09
N SER A 57 -6.89 3.97 8.27
CA SER A 57 -6.83 2.53 8.50
C SER A 57 -7.92 1.77 7.74
N GLU A 58 -9.13 2.30 7.64
CA GLU A 58 -10.21 1.68 6.86
C GLU A 58 -9.95 1.67 5.35
N LYS A 59 -9.12 2.59 4.83
CA LYS A 59 -8.65 2.56 3.44
C LYS A 59 -7.45 1.63 3.25
N GLU A 60 -6.62 1.44 4.26
CA GLU A 60 -5.52 0.48 4.25
C GLU A 60 -6.01 -0.95 4.57
N GLU A 61 -7.04 -1.11 5.39
CA GLU A 61 -7.62 -2.42 5.75
C GLU A 61 -8.56 -3.02 4.69
N ARG A 62 -8.85 -2.32 3.59
CA ARG A 62 -9.51 -2.90 2.42
C ARG A 62 -8.56 -3.45 1.37
N GLN A 63 -7.30 -3.67 1.70
CA GLN A 63 -6.48 -4.58 0.92
C GLN A 63 -6.97 -5.98 1.24
N GLU A 64 -7.69 -6.58 0.29
CA GLU A 64 -8.01 -8.00 0.39
C GLU A 64 -6.74 -8.77 0.73
N PRO A 65 -6.76 -9.63 1.76
CA PRO A 65 -5.56 -10.36 2.12
C PRO A 65 -5.11 -11.22 0.95
N LEU A 66 -3.80 -11.34 0.78
CA LEU A 66 -3.24 -12.24 -0.21
C LEU A 66 -3.67 -13.68 0.07
N THR A 67 -4.15 -14.36 -0.96
CA THR A 67 -4.43 -15.79 -0.88
C THR A 67 -3.12 -16.57 -0.81
N GLU A 68 -3.16 -17.80 -0.31
CA GLU A 68 -1.97 -18.68 -0.28
C GLU A 68 -1.38 -18.87 -1.69
N ARG A 69 -2.23 -18.98 -2.72
CA ARG A 69 -1.79 -19.05 -4.12
C ARG A 69 -1.06 -17.80 -4.58
N GLU A 70 -1.53 -16.64 -4.19
CA GLU A 70 -0.87 -15.38 -4.52
C GLU A 70 0.50 -15.26 -3.83
N LYS A 71 0.62 -15.72 -2.59
CA LYS A 71 1.91 -15.79 -1.88
C LYS A 71 2.91 -16.72 -2.57
N GLU A 72 2.46 -17.92 -2.98
CA GLU A 72 3.29 -18.86 -3.73
C GLU A 72 3.80 -18.28 -5.06
N ILE A 73 2.93 -17.52 -5.75
CA ILE A 73 3.30 -16.84 -6.99
C ILE A 73 4.30 -15.72 -6.74
N ILE A 74 4.12 -14.92 -5.68
CA ILE A 74 5.09 -13.90 -5.27
C ILE A 74 6.48 -14.53 -5.03
N ILE A 75 6.53 -15.62 -4.29
CA ILE A 75 7.77 -16.35 -4.03
C ILE A 75 8.44 -16.80 -5.34
N GLY A 76 7.66 -17.33 -6.28
CA GLY A 76 8.16 -17.73 -7.59
C GLY A 76 8.73 -16.56 -8.39
N VAL A 77 8.02 -15.44 -8.43
CA VAL A 77 8.46 -14.21 -9.13
C VAL A 77 9.76 -13.67 -8.52
N VAL A 78 9.84 -13.61 -7.20
CA VAL A 78 11.01 -13.09 -6.48
C VAL A 78 12.23 -13.99 -6.66
N LYS A 79 12.04 -15.29 -6.77
CA LYS A 79 13.10 -16.27 -7.11
C LYS A 79 13.48 -16.27 -8.61
N GLY A 80 12.90 -15.38 -9.40
CA GLY A 80 13.24 -15.22 -10.81
C GLY A 80 12.63 -16.26 -11.73
N MET A 81 11.59 -16.97 -11.30
CA MET A 81 10.90 -17.94 -12.15
C MET A 81 10.05 -17.25 -13.22
N THR A 82 10.01 -17.83 -14.41
CA THR A 82 9.08 -17.40 -15.48
C THR A 82 7.64 -17.79 -15.15
N ASN A 83 6.67 -17.15 -15.82
CA ASN A 83 5.25 -17.51 -15.64
C ASN A 83 5.01 -19.01 -15.94
N LYS A 84 5.70 -19.55 -16.95
CA LYS A 84 5.63 -20.97 -17.30
C LYS A 84 6.16 -21.87 -16.19
N GLN A 85 7.31 -21.55 -15.62
CA GLN A 85 7.91 -22.31 -14.51
C GLN A 85 7.03 -22.27 -13.26
N ILE A 86 6.45 -21.11 -12.94
CA ILE A 86 5.49 -20.98 -11.83
C ILE A 86 4.24 -21.83 -12.08
N ALA A 87 3.71 -21.79 -13.31
CA ALA A 87 2.56 -22.57 -13.71
C ALA A 87 2.81 -24.07 -13.57
N GLU A 88 3.94 -24.55 -14.05
CA GLU A 88 4.36 -25.96 -13.91
C GLU A 88 4.48 -26.37 -12.46
N LYS A 89 5.15 -25.55 -11.63
CA LYS A 89 5.36 -25.83 -10.19
C LYS A 89 4.05 -25.88 -9.40
N LEU A 90 3.09 -25.02 -9.73
CA LEU A 90 1.81 -24.88 -9.00
C LEU A 90 0.67 -25.68 -9.66
N CYS A 91 0.93 -26.41 -10.74
CA CYS A 91 -0.06 -27.13 -11.52
C CYS A 91 -1.18 -26.20 -12.05
N LEU A 92 -0.79 -25.04 -12.56
CA LEU A 92 -1.67 -24.02 -13.14
C LEU A 92 -1.35 -23.80 -14.62
N SER A 93 -2.23 -23.09 -15.33
CA SER A 93 -1.89 -22.57 -16.65
C SER A 93 -1.07 -21.28 -16.53
N ALA A 94 -0.24 -20.99 -17.54
CA ALA A 94 0.50 -19.72 -17.58
C ALA A 94 -0.45 -18.51 -17.58
N HIS A 95 -1.60 -18.62 -18.22
CA HIS A 95 -2.63 -17.59 -18.21
C HIS A 95 -3.18 -17.33 -16.80
N THR A 96 -3.42 -18.38 -16.03
CA THR A 96 -3.84 -18.28 -14.62
C THR A 96 -2.80 -17.57 -13.76
N VAL A 97 -1.52 -17.88 -13.97
CA VAL A 97 -0.41 -17.18 -13.28
C VAL A 97 -0.40 -15.68 -13.60
N ILE A 98 -0.58 -15.32 -14.87
CA ILE A 98 -0.66 -13.93 -15.30
C ILE A 98 -1.83 -13.20 -14.62
N THR A 99 -2.99 -13.85 -14.53
CA THR A 99 -4.17 -13.31 -13.85
C THR A 99 -3.90 -13.07 -12.36
N HIS A 100 -3.29 -14.03 -11.66
CA HIS A 100 -2.90 -13.86 -10.26
C HIS A 100 -1.89 -12.73 -10.06
N ARG A 101 -0.89 -12.61 -10.95
CA ARG A 101 0.07 -11.50 -10.90
C ARG A 101 -0.60 -10.12 -11.05
N ARG A 102 -1.61 -10.03 -11.90
CA ARG A 102 -2.41 -8.80 -12.05
C ARG A 102 -3.19 -8.49 -10.78
N ASN A 103 -3.81 -9.49 -10.17
CA ASN A 103 -4.54 -9.34 -8.91
C ASN A 103 -3.59 -8.92 -7.77
N ILE A 104 -2.42 -9.52 -7.67
CA ILE A 104 -1.37 -9.15 -6.70
C ILE A 104 -0.97 -7.68 -6.87
N ALA A 105 -0.69 -7.26 -8.10
CA ALA A 105 -0.33 -5.87 -8.40
C ALA A 105 -1.46 -4.90 -8.00
N GLY A 106 -2.71 -5.27 -8.23
CA GLY A 106 -3.88 -4.49 -7.80
C GLY A 106 -4.03 -4.43 -6.28
N LYS A 107 -3.85 -5.54 -5.58
CA LYS A 107 -3.94 -5.62 -4.12
C LYS A 107 -2.82 -4.86 -3.42
N LEU A 108 -1.59 -5.01 -3.86
CA LEU A 108 -0.40 -4.44 -3.21
C LEU A 108 -0.04 -3.05 -3.72
N GLN A 109 -0.59 -2.62 -4.85
CA GLN A 109 -0.18 -1.39 -5.56
C GLN A 109 1.33 -1.37 -5.89
N ILE A 110 1.89 -2.55 -6.14
CA ILE A 110 3.30 -2.75 -6.50
C ILE A 110 3.33 -3.28 -7.94
N HIS A 111 3.98 -2.53 -8.84
CA HIS A 111 4.04 -2.84 -10.26
C HIS A 111 5.43 -3.23 -10.76
N SER A 112 6.46 -3.16 -9.91
CA SER A 112 7.82 -3.52 -10.26
C SER A 112 8.26 -4.84 -9.61
N PRO A 113 9.08 -5.67 -10.27
CA PRO A 113 9.68 -6.85 -9.67
C PRO A 113 10.53 -6.54 -8.44
N ALA A 114 11.27 -5.42 -8.48
CA ALA A 114 12.09 -4.96 -7.34
C ALA A 114 11.23 -4.62 -6.12
N GLY A 115 10.12 -3.90 -6.32
CA GLY A 115 9.18 -3.58 -5.25
C GLY A 115 8.56 -4.84 -4.64
N LEU A 116 8.21 -5.80 -5.47
CA LEU A 116 7.67 -7.10 -5.02
C LEU A 116 8.69 -7.90 -4.21
N THR A 117 9.96 -7.85 -4.60
CA THR A 117 11.06 -8.48 -3.85
C THR A 117 11.20 -7.88 -2.46
N ILE A 118 11.20 -6.56 -2.35
CA ILE A 118 11.26 -5.86 -1.06
C ILE A 118 10.06 -6.24 -0.19
N TYR A 119 8.86 -6.24 -0.76
CA TYR A 119 7.65 -6.65 -0.06
C TYR A 119 7.74 -8.07 0.49
N ALA A 120 8.22 -9.02 -0.31
CA ALA A 120 8.37 -10.40 0.09
C ALA A 120 9.41 -10.60 1.21
N ILE A 121 10.50 -9.84 1.21
CA ILE A 121 11.50 -9.87 2.27
C ILE A 121 10.94 -9.30 3.57
N VAL A 122 10.30 -8.14 3.52
CA VAL A 122 9.71 -7.47 4.69
C VAL A 122 8.64 -8.34 5.35
N ASN A 123 7.81 -9.01 4.55
CA ASN A 123 6.76 -9.91 5.04
C ASN A 123 7.24 -11.35 5.29
N LYS A 124 8.54 -11.60 5.21
CA LYS A 124 9.16 -12.90 5.48
C LYS A 124 8.64 -14.05 4.60
N PHE A 125 8.22 -13.76 3.38
CA PHE A 125 7.88 -14.80 2.39
C PHE A 125 9.12 -15.47 1.81
N VAL A 126 10.21 -14.74 1.74
CA VAL A 126 11.53 -15.22 1.30
C VAL A 126 12.62 -14.67 2.21
N ASP A 127 13.73 -15.42 2.33
CA ASP A 127 14.94 -14.94 2.97
C ASP A 127 15.85 -14.26 1.95
N ILE A 128 16.65 -13.28 2.40
CA ILE A 128 17.66 -12.61 1.56
C ILE A 128 18.65 -13.62 0.99
N ASN A 129 18.98 -14.66 1.74
CA ASN A 129 19.91 -15.70 1.30
C ASN A 129 19.35 -16.50 0.12
N ASP A 130 18.05 -16.82 0.12
CA ASP A 130 17.39 -17.53 -0.98
C ASP A 130 17.44 -16.76 -2.31
N ILE A 131 17.46 -15.42 -2.22
CA ILE A 131 17.53 -14.54 -3.39
C ILE A 131 18.95 -14.44 -3.92
N LYS A 132 19.96 -14.40 -3.05
CA LYS A 132 21.37 -14.37 -3.45
C LYS A 132 21.72 -15.58 -4.31
N ASP A 133 21.31 -16.77 -3.91
CA ASP A 133 21.56 -18.01 -4.65
C ASP A 133 20.96 -17.97 -6.06
N SER A 134 19.78 -17.35 -6.21
CA SER A 134 19.13 -17.22 -7.52
C SER A 134 19.77 -16.16 -8.42
N ILE A 135 20.47 -15.17 -7.87
CA ILE A 135 21.20 -14.14 -8.63
C ILE A 135 22.53 -14.71 -9.13
N TYR A 136 23.28 -15.40 -8.26
CA TYR A 136 24.58 -15.96 -8.61
C TYR A 136 24.50 -17.17 -9.54
N SER A 137 23.38 -17.91 -9.54
CA SER A 137 23.17 -19.03 -10.47
C SER A 137 22.91 -18.61 -11.92
N ARG A 138 22.76 -17.31 -12.19
CA ARG A 138 22.54 -16.77 -13.55
C ARG A 138 23.82 -16.35 -14.25
N GLU A 139 24.95 -16.29 -13.57
CA GLU A 139 26.25 -15.90 -14.15
C GLU A 139 27.08 -17.10 -14.66
N GLU A 140 26.55 -18.28 -14.54
CA GLU A 140 27.07 -19.50 -15.17
C GLU A 140 26.18 -19.93 -16.33
#